data_fabffa536bd7387b8f2b7f0aea951963
#
_entry.id   fabffa536bd7387b8f2b7f0aea951963
#
_cell.length_a   1.000
_cell.length_b   1.000
_cell.length_c   1.000
_cell.angle_alpha   90.00
_cell.angle_beta   90.00
_cell.angle_gamma   90.00
#
_symmetry.space_group_name_H-M   'P 1'
#
loop_
_entity.id
_entity.type
_entity.pdbx_description
1 polymer ?
#
loop_
_entity_poly.entity_id
_entity_poly.type
_entity_poly.pdbx_seq_one_letter_code
_entity_poly.pdbx_strand_id
1 'polypeptide(L)'
;NKTISEQYGAAPVNTYTVDAFDRMIADERPDTVIVSSIDRTHDQYIIRAMGLGCDVICEKPMTTDAAKCQAILDAVRDTGRELRVTFNFRYAPANTKIRELVMDGVVGQVTQVHFEWVLSTWHGADYFRRWHRDKRNSGGLMVHKATHHFDLVNWWIDSRPATVFAMGDLLFYGRANAEARGVTKFYSRSHGSKNAEGDPFALDMSEEPLMRELYLNAEHEDGYYRDQ
;
A
#
# COMPACT_ATOMS: atom_id res chain seq x y z
N ASN A 1 17.66 7.18 -3.95
CA ASN A 1 18.22 7.10 -2.58
C ASN A 1 19.33 8.11 -2.34
N LYS A 2 20.29 8.28 -3.27
CA LYS A 2 21.35 9.27 -3.14
C LYS A 2 20.79 10.68 -3.01
N THR A 3 19.83 11.04 -3.84
CA THR A 3 19.15 12.34 -3.86
C THR A 3 18.45 12.65 -2.54
N ILE A 4 17.75 11.67 -1.94
CA ILE A 4 17.08 11.87 -0.65
C ILE A 4 18.10 12.05 0.46
N SER A 5 19.16 11.23 0.49
CA SER A 5 20.21 11.35 1.48
C SER A 5 20.91 12.72 1.40
N GLU A 6 21.19 13.20 0.19
CA GLU A 6 21.76 14.51 -0.03
C GLU A 6 20.82 15.66 0.40
N GLN A 7 19.52 15.56 0.08
CA GLN A 7 18.52 16.57 0.44
C GLN A 7 18.33 16.72 1.95
N TYR A 8 18.38 15.63 2.70
CA TYR A 8 18.18 15.64 4.16
C TYR A 8 19.50 15.61 4.95
N GLY A 9 20.65 15.75 4.28
CA GLY A 9 21.97 15.74 4.93
C GLY A 9 22.29 14.41 5.60
N ALA A 10 21.69 13.31 5.17
CA ALA A 10 21.97 11.99 5.69
C ALA A 10 23.30 11.45 5.16
N ALA A 11 23.99 10.66 5.96
CA ALA A 11 25.20 9.97 5.52
C ALA A 11 24.88 9.05 4.31
N PRO A 12 25.83 8.86 3.38
CA PRO A 12 25.66 7.87 2.32
C PRO A 12 25.36 6.49 2.90
N VAL A 13 24.36 5.81 2.35
CA VAL A 13 24.00 4.45 2.71
C VAL A 13 24.38 3.47 1.61
N ASN A 14 24.78 2.26 1.97
CA ASN A 14 25.01 1.21 1.01
C ASN A 14 23.70 0.85 0.29
N THR A 15 23.81 0.53 -0.99
CA THR A 15 22.68 0.10 -1.80
C THR A 15 22.92 -1.28 -2.36
N TYR A 16 21.91 -2.11 -2.35
CA TYR A 16 21.95 -3.50 -2.80
C TYR A 16 20.85 -3.74 -3.83
N THR A 17 21.13 -4.62 -4.76
CA THR A 17 20.10 -5.12 -5.68
C THR A 17 19.22 -6.14 -4.98
N VAL A 18 18.04 -6.41 -5.54
CA VAL A 18 17.03 -7.31 -4.93
C VAL A 18 17.57 -8.74 -4.70
N ASP A 19 18.37 -9.23 -5.63
CA ASP A 19 19.03 -10.54 -5.55
C ASP A 19 20.12 -10.62 -4.47
N ALA A 20 20.62 -9.47 -4.02
CA ALA A 20 21.62 -9.38 -2.95
C ALA A 20 20.99 -9.18 -1.56
N PHE A 21 19.68 -9.47 -1.37
CA PHE A 21 18.99 -9.22 -0.10
C PHE A 21 19.67 -9.90 1.09
N ASP A 22 20.03 -11.17 0.99
CA ASP A 22 20.68 -11.90 2.09
C ASP A 22 22.06 -11.34 2.40
N ARG A 23 22.77 -10.96 1.36
CA ARG A 23 24.08 -10.29 1.52
C ARG A 23 23.91 -8.95 2.24
N MET A 24 22.90 -8.17 1.89
CA MET A 24 22.56 -6.93 2.60
C MET A 24 22.36 -7.20 4.11
N ILE A 25 21.57 -8.20 4.46
CA ILE A 25 21.36 -8.55 5.88
C ILE A 25 22.69 -8.96 6.56
N ALA A 26 23.50 -9.76 5.89
CA ALA A 26 24.78 -10.23 6.43
C ALA A 26 25.80 -9.09 6.62
N ASP A 27 25.86 -8.17 5.66
CA ASP A 27 26.81 -7.05 5.67
C ASP A 27 26.38 -5.96 6.68
N GLU A 28 25.10 -5.56 6.66
CA GLU A 28 24.58 -4.43 7.44
C GLU A 28 24.09 -4.83 8.84
N ARG A 29 23.75 -6.10 9.05
CA ARG A 29 23.22 -6.67 10.31
C ARG A 29 22.10 -5.84 10.95
N PRO A 30 21.06 -5.52 10.22
CA PRO A 30 19.95 -4.75 10.77
C PRO A 30 19.18 -5.57 11.81
N ASP A 31 18.73 -4.94 12.89
CA ASP A 31 17.77 -5.55 13.82
C ASP A 31 16.37 -5.63 13.20
N THR A 32 16.05 -4.66 12.35
CA THR A 32 14.72 -4.53 11.73
C THR A 32 14.83 -4.19 10.25
N VAL A 33 14.01 -4.84 9.44
CA VAL A 33 13.86 -4.56 8.01
C VAL A 33 12.53 -3.87 7.75
N ILE A 34 12.56 -2.75 7.01
CA ILE A 34 11.34 -2.06 6.56
C ILE A 34 11.01 -2.54 5.14
N VAL A 35 9.83 -3.15 4.99
CA VAL A 35 9.33 -3.64 3.71
C VAL A 35 8.30 -2.66 3.16
N SER A 36 8.64 -2.00 2.05
CA SER A 36 7.79 -1.03 1.34
C SER A 36 7.79 -1.26 -0.18
N SER A 37 7.94 -2.51 -0.58
CA SER A 37 7.92 -2.95 -1.96
C SER A 37 6.47 -3.03 -2.51
N ILE A 38 6.27 -3.60 -3.70
CA ILE A 38 4.92 -3.87 -4.21
C ILE A 38 4.24 -4.93 -3.34
N ASP A 39 2.97 -4.73 -3.01
CA ASP A 39 2.20 -5.55 -2.06
C ASP A 39 2.35 -7.07 -2.27
N ARG A 40 2.36 -7.50 -3.54
CA ARG A 40 2.52 -8.92 -3.89
C ARG A 40 3.85 -9.55 -3.46
N THR A 41 4.84 -8.73 -3.13
CA THR A 41 6.19 -9.18 -2.76
C THR A 41 6.46 -9.07 -1.26
N HIS A 42 5.54 -8.49 -0.50
CA HIS A 42 5.72 -8.30 0.94
C HIS A 42 5.99 -9.62 1.66
N ASP A 43 5.20 -10.65 1.37
CA ASP A 43 5.37 -11.99 1.98
C ASP A 43 6.77 -12.54 1.80
N GLN A 44 7.37 -12.39 0.62
CA GLN A 44 8.70 -12.90 0.31
C GLN A 44 9.77 -12.24 1.19
N TYR A 45 9.74 -10.91 1.28
CA TYR A 45 10.72 -10.16 2.07
C TYR A 45 10.50 -10.28 3.57
N ILE A 46 9.24 -10.31 4.03
CA ILE A 46 8.90 -10.52 5.44
C ILE A 46 9.44 -11.87 5.91
N ILE A 47 9.06 -12.95 5.25
CA ILE A 47 9.46 -14.31 5.62
C ILE A 47 10.97 -14.46 5.57
N ARG A 48 11.59 -13.92 4.53
CA ARG A 48 13.04 -14.02 4.35
C ARG A 48 13.81 -13.24 5.42
N ALA A 49 13.39 -12.00 5.73
CA ALA A 49 14.01 -11.19 6.78
C ALA A 49 13.91 -11.87 8.15
N MET A 50 12.73 -12.41 8.49
CA MET A 50 12.52 -13.14 9.74
C MET A 50 13.38 -14.40 9.82
N GLY A 51 13.46 -15.16 8.72
CA GLY A 51 14.34 -16.34 8.63
C GLY A 51 15.83 -16.01 8.78
N LEU A 52 16.24 -14.78 8.49
CA LEU A 52 17.60 -14.28 8.68
C LEU A 52 17.81 -13.57 10.04
N GLY A 53 16.78 -13.60 10.91
CA GLY A 53 16.87 -13.13 12.29
C GLY A 53 16.50 -11.67 12.53
N CYS A 54 15.87 -11.00 11.56
CA CYS A 54 15.41 -9.62 11.67
C CYS A 54 13.94 -9.53 12.07
N ASP A 55 13.56 -8.50 12.82
CA ASP A 55 12.17 -8.08 12.94
C ASP A 55 11.75 -7.31 11.69
N VAL A 56 10.44 -7.17 11.47
CA VAL A 56 9.94 -6.53 10.25
C VAL A 56 8.89 -5.47 10.54
N ILE A 57 9.06 -4.31 9.89
CA ILE A 57 8.01 -3.30 9.73
C ILE A 57 7.58 -3.35 8.26
N CYS A 58 6.31 -3.63 8.01
CA CYS A 58 5.79 -3.75 6.65
C CYS A 58 4.76 -2.67 6.35
N GLU A 59 4.83 -2.08 5.16
CA GLU A 59 3.74 -1.26 4.64
C GLU A 59 2.45 -2.06 4.48
N LYS A 60 1.32 -1.35 4.58
CA LYS A 60 0.00 -1.94 4.33
C LYS A 60 -0.26 -2.07 2.80
N PRO A 61 -1.02 -3.07 2.39
CA PRO A 61 -1.51 -4.23 3.15
C PRO A 61 -0.36 -5.17 3.52
N MET A 62 -0.56 -6.00 4.51
CA MET A 62 0.47 -6.99 4.90
C MET A 62 0.89 -7.86 3.70
N THR A 63 -0.06 -8.26 2.88
CA THR A 63 0.12 -8.95 1.60
C THR A 63 -1.19 -8.95 0.80
N THR A 64 -1.27 -9.71 -0.29
CA THR A 64 -2.36 -9.64 -1.28
C THR A 64 -3.44 -10.71 -1.15
N ASP A 65 -3.16 -11.82 -0.45
CA ASP A 65 -4.09 -12.94 -0.32
C ASP A 65 -3.93 -13.73 0.99
N ALA A 66 -4.92 -14.59 1.28
CA ALA A 66 -4.99 -15.33 2.53
C ALA A 66 -3.88 -16.38 2.69
N ALA A 67 -3.45 -17.00 1.60
CA ALA A 67 -2.40 -18.04 1.67
C ALA A 67 -1.06 -17.40 2.06
N LYS A 68 -0.74 -16.25 1.48
CA LYS A 68 0.44 -15.46 1.84
C LYS A 68 0.34 -14.92 3.27
N CYS A 69 -0.86 -14.46 3.70
CA CYS A 69 -1.08 -14.07 5.09
C CYS A 69 -0.73 -15.23 6.05
N GLN A 70 -1.21 -16.43 5.75
CA GLN A 70 -0.94 -17.59 6.58
C GLN A 70 0.56 -17.92 6.62
N ALA A 71 1.24 -17.88 5.49
CA ALA A 71 2.69 -18.11 5.42
C ALA A 71 3.49 -17.09 6.26
N ILE A 72 3.07 -15.82 6.27
CA ILE A 72 3.68 -14.79 7.14
C ILE A 72 3.43 -15.11 8.62
N LEU A 73 2.20 -15.48 8.99
CA LEU A 73 1.87 -15.84 10.38
C LEU A 73 2.63 -17.07 10.85
N ASP A 74 2.83 -18.04 9.98
CA ASP A 74 3.65 -19.21 10.26
C ASP A 74 5.12 -18.80 10.48
N ALA A 75 5.66 -17.92 9.65
CA ALA A 75 7.02 -17.41 9.82
C ALA A 75 7.19 -16.64 11.15
N VAL A 76 6.22 -15.79 11.53
CA VAL A 76 6.23 -15.11 12.83
C VAL A 76 6.29 -16.12 13.98
N ARG A 77 5.44 -17.16 13.94
CA ARG A 77 5.40 -18.23 14.95
C ARG A 77 6.73 -19.00 15.01
N ASP A 78 7.23 -19.42 13.84
CA ASP A 78 8.37 -20.33 13.74
C ASP A 78 9.71 -19.64 14.05
N THR A 79 9.84 -18.35 13.77
CA THR A 79 11.05 -17.57 14.03
C THR A 79 11.02 -16.83 15.36
N GLY A 80 9.84 -16.58 15.92
CA GLY A 80 9.65 -15.74 17.09
C GLY A 80 9.98 -14.26 16.86
N ARG A 81 10.08 -13.81 15.59
CA ARG A 81 10.35 -12.42 15.23
C ARG A 81 9.08 -11.58 15.24
N GLU A 82 9.22 -10.28 15.47
CA GLU A 82 8.11 -9.34 15.46
C GLU A 82 7.79 -8.85 14.06
N LEU A 83 6.48 -8.77 13.75
CA LEU A 83 5.95 -8.10 12.57
C LEU A 83 5.04 -6.94 12.97
N ARG A 84 5.31 -5.77 12.41
CA ARG A 84 4.43 -4.60 12.53
C ARG A 84 3.97 -4.14 11.15
N VAL A 85 2.67 -4.15 10.92
CA VAL A 85 2.07 -3.58 9.69
C VAL A 85 1.67 -2.13 9.95
N THR A 86 2.05 -1.22 9.04
CA THR A 86 1.89 0.23 9.24
C THR A 86 0.48 0.71 8.96
N PHE A 87 -0.47 0.39 9.81
CA PHE A 87 -1.83 0.93 9.75
C PHE A 87 -1.87 2.38 10.28
N ASN A 88 -1.27 3.28 9.53
CA ASN A 88 -1.05 4.68 9.94
C ASN A 88 -2.33 5.49 10.16
N PHE A 89 -3.48 5.08 9.62
CA PHE A 89 -4.76 5.74 9.89
C PHE A 89 -5.15 5.72 11.37
N ARG A 90 -4.69 4.73 12.13
CA ARG A 90 -4.90 4.69 13.59
C ARG A 90 -4.36 5.93 14.29
N TYR A 91 -3.27 6.51 13.79
CA TYR A 91 -2.58 7.66 14.39
C TYR A 91 -3.12 9.03 13.95
N ALA A 92 -4.11 9.06 13.06
CA ALA A 92 -4.83 10.30 12.80
C ALA A 92 -5.58 10.74 14.08
N PRO A 93 -5.45 12.00 14.53
CA PRO A 93 -5.98 12.43 15.83
C PRO A 93 -7.45 12.11 16.05
N ALA A 94 -8.28 12.25 15.00
CA ALA A 94 -9.70 11.91 15.08
C ALA A 94 -9.92 10.40 15.31
N ASN A 95 -9.17 9.54 14.62
CA ASN A 95 -9.29 8.08 14.77
C ASN A 95 -8.84 7.60 16.15
N THR A 96 -7.74 8.15 16.67
CA THR A 96 -7.28 7.89 18.02
C THR A 96 -8.33 8.32 19.04
N LYS A 97 -8.93 9.51 18.85
CA LYS A 97 -9.97 10.02 19.77
C LYS A 97 -11.23 9.17 19.76
N ILE A 98 -11.68 8.70 18.59
CA ILE A 98 -12.81 7.76 18.51
C ILE A 98 -12.53 6.51 19.35
N ARG A 99 -11.35 5.91 19.19
CA ARG A 99 -10.98 4.73 19.99
C ARG A 99 -11.01 5.01 21.48
N GLU A 100 -10.41 6.10 21.93
CA GLU A 100 -10.42 6.50 23.33
C GLU A 100 -11.86 6.56 23.86
N LEU A 101 -12.76 7.30 23.20
CA LEU A 101 -14.15 7.45 23.62
C LEU A 101 -14.91 6.12 23.66
N VAL A 102 -14.67 5.24 22.71
CA VAL A 102 -15.28 3.91 22.68
C VAL A 102 -14.76 3.05 23.84
N MET A 103 -13.44 3.03 24.06
CA MET A 103 -12.82 2.25 25.13
C MET A 103 -13.19 2.77 26.52
N ASP A 104 -13.36 4.08 26.68
CA ASP A 104 -13.83 4.73 27.91
C ASP A 104 -15.33 4.49 28.18
N GLY A 105 -16.01 3.79 27.28
CA GLY A 105 -17.43 3.42 27.43
C GLY A 105 -18.42 4.57 27.24
N VAL A 106 -18.01 5.69 26.61
CA VAL A 106 -18.87 6.88 26.43
C VAL A 106 -20.14 6.53 25.65
N VAL A 107 -20.05 5.58 24.69
CA VAL A 107 -21.19 5.11 23.91
C VAL A 107 -21.84 3.84 24.49
N GLY A 108 -21.35 3.37 25.64
CA GLY A 108 -21.77 2.10 26.22
C GLY A 108 -21.33 0.90 25.39
N GLN A 109 -22.08 -0.19 25.48
CA GLN A 109 -21.79 -1.38 24.69
C GLN A 109 -22.09 -1.13 23.21
N VAL A 110 -21.08 -1.29 22.37
CA VAL A 110 -21.24 -1.19 20.91
C VAL A 110 -21.99 -2.42 20.39
N THR A 111 -23.15 -2.21 19.82
CA THR A 111 -24.01 -3.26 19.25
C THR A 111 -24.01 -3.27 17.73
N GLN A 112 -23.68 -2.14 17.11
CA GLN A 112 -23.65 -1.99 15.65
C GLN A 112 -22.65 -0.90 15.26
N VAL A 113 -21.98 -1.09 14.13
CA VAL A 113 -21.19 -0.07 13.46
C VAL A 113 -21.67 0.09 12.03
N HIS A 114 -21.97 1.31 11.63
CA HIS A 114 -22.12 1.66 10.21
C HIS A 114 -20.90 2.45 9.78
N PHE A 115 -20.23 1.97 8.75
CA PHE A 115 -19.04 2.62 8.21
C PHE A 115 -19.17 2.79 6.69
N GLU A 116 -19.05 4.01 6.25
CA GLU A 116 -19.08 4.36 4.82
C GLU A 116 -17.84 5.19 4.47
N TRP A 117 -17.24 4.88 3.34
CA TRP A 117 -16.10 5.63 2.85
C TRP A 117 -16.20 5.86 1.35
N VAL A 118 -16.43 7.10 0.97
CA VAL A 118 -16.49 7.53 -0.42
C VAL A 118 -15.12 8.11 -0.80
N LEU A 119 -14.49 7.53 -1.81
CA LEU A 119 -13.21 8.01 -2.32
C LEU A 119 -13.42 9.04 -3.42
N SER A 120 -12.54 10.05 -3.44
CA SER A 120 -12.46 11.00 -4.55
C SER A 120 -12.18 10.29 -5.87
N THR A 121 -12.93 10.67 -6.91
CA THR A 121 -12.72 10.15 -8.28
C THR A 121 -11.32 10.45 -8.80
N TRP A 122 -10.75 11.59 -8.42
CA TRP A 122 -9.39 11.95 -8.78
C TRP A 122 -8.36 10.96 -8.21
N HIS A 123 -8.49 10.62 -6.92
CA HIS A 123 -7.65 9.59 -6.28
C HIS A 123 -7.86 8.20 -6.90
N GLY A 124 -9.11 7.87 -7.23
CA GLY A 124 -9.42 6.61 -7.92
C GLY A 124 -8.83 6.53 -9.32
N ALA A 125 -8.86 7.63 -10.07
CA ALA A 125 -8.26 7.69 -11.39
C ALA A 125 -6.75 7.43 -11.35
N ASP A 126 -6.03 8.02 -10.39
CA ASP A 126 -4.61 7.73 -10.18
C ASP A 126 -4.37 6.26 -9.81
N TYR A 127 -5.17 5.70 -8.90
CA TYR A 127 -5.08 4.30 -8.51
C TYR A 127 -5.17 3.36 -9.72
N PHE A 128 -6.15 3.56 -10.60
CA PHE A 128 -6.37 2.70 -11.76
C PHE A 128 -5.43 2.99 -12.95
N ARG A 129 -4.50 3.92 -12.83
CA ARG A 129 -3.46 4.22 -13.83
C ARG A 129 -2.08 3.68 -13.47
N ARG A 130 -1.94 3.12 -12.27
CA ARG A 130 -0.68 2.60 -11.75
C ARG A 130 -0.72 1.08 -11.57
N TRP A 131 0.34 0.50 -11.05
CA TRP A 131 0.47 -0.93 -10.79
C TRP A 131 -0.66 -1.50 -9.90
N HIS A 132 -1.28 -0.67 -9.09
CA HIS A 132 -2.41 -1.03 -8.21
C HIS A 132 -3.63 -1.56 -8.99
N ARG A 133 -3.80 -1.17 -10.26
CA ARG A 133 -4.92 -1.64 -11.11
C ARG A 133 -4.92 -3.15 -11.30
N ASP A 134 -3.76 -3.77 -11.24
CA ASP A 134 -3.64 -5.22 -11.37
C ASP A 134 -3.78 -5.90 -10.01
N LYS A 135 -4.84 -6.70 -9.87
CA LYS A 135 -5.11 -7.45 -8.63
C LYS A 135 -3.97 -8.40 -8.24
N ARG A 136 -3.18 -8.87 -9.20
CA ARG A 136 -2.00 -9.70 -8.91
C ARG A 136 -0.96 -8.93 -8.11
N ASN A 137 -0.88 -7.62 -8.30
CA ASN A 137 0.07 -6.77 -7.59
C ASN A 137 -0.46 -6.25 -6.27
N SER A 138 -1.76 -5.92 -6.19
CA SER A 138 -2.34 -5.17 -5.07
C SER A 138 -3.41 -5.94 -4.28
N GLY A 139 -3.87 -7.07 -4.76
CA GLY A 139 -5.08 -7.72 -4.25
C GLY A 139 -6.39 -6.98 -4.61
N GLY A 140 -6.29 -5.85 -5.32
CA GLY A 140 -7.40 -4.97 -5.68
C GLY A 140 -7.74 -3.94 -4.59
N LEU A 141 -8.70 -3.08 -4.89
CA LEU A 141 -9.05 -1.94 -4.03
C LEU A 141 -9.47 -2.36 -2.61
N MET A 142 -10.19 -3.49 -2.48
CA MET A 142 -10.64 -3.99 -1.19
C MET A 142 -9.49 -4.46 -0.30
N VAL A 143 -8.42 -5.00 -0.87
CA VAL A 143 -7.22 -5.38 -0.12
C VAL A 143 -6.29 -4.18 0.04
N HIS A 144 -5.90 -3.53 -1.04
CA HIS A 144 -4.90 -2.46 -0.99
C HIS A 144 -5.36 -1.23 -0.21
N LYS A 145 -6.61 -0.78 -0.42
CA LYS A 145 -7.13 0.47 0.18
C LYS A 145 -8.06 0.22 1.36
N ALA A 146 -9.05 -0.66 1.21
CA ALA A 146 -10.06 -0.84 2.25
C ALA A 146 -9.53 -1.58 3.48
N THR A 147 -8.34 -2.17 3.41
CA THR A 147 -7.65 -2.73 4.58
C THR A 147 -7.51 -1.73 5.73
N HIS A 148 -7.28 -0.44 5.43
CA HIS A 148 -7.30 0.62 6.45
C HIS A 148 -8.64 0.76 7.15
N HIS A 149 -9.72 0.60 6.40
CA HIS A 149 -11.09 0.80 6.92
C HIS A 149 -11.52 -0.39 7.78
N PHE A 150 -11.21 -1.61 7.36
CA PHE A 150 -11.43 -2.81 8.19
C PHE A 150 -10.60 -2.77 9.45
N ASP A 151 -9.34 -2.34 9.33
CA ASP A 151 -8.45 -2.18 10.47
C ASP A 151 -8.98 -1.16 11.47
N LEU A 152 -9.43 0.02 11.01
CA LEU A 152 -9.98 1.05 11.89
C LEU A 152 -11.20 0.56 12.67
N VAL A 153 -12.17 -0.07 11.99
CA VAL A 153 -13.38 -0.57 12.66
C VAL A 153 -13.02 -1.61 13.71
N ASN A 154 -12.21 -2.60 13.35
CA ASN A 154 -11.77 -3.62 14.30
C ASN A 154 -11.02 -3.02 15.49
N TRP A 155 -10.17 -2.05 15.24
CA TRP A 155 -9.37 -1.39 16.26
C TRP A 155 -10.20 -0.48 17.16
N TRP A 156 -11.19 0.26 16.61
CA TRP A 156 -12.06 1.12 17.42
C TRP A 156 -12.88 0.34 18.42
N ILE A 157 -13.42 -0.81 18.03
CA ILE A 157 -14.29 -1.63 18.89
C ILE A 157 -13.56 -2.77 19.61
N ASP A 158 -12.25 -2.87 19.42
CA ASP A 158 -11.40 -3.93 19.97
C ASP A 158 -11.95 -5.34 19.70
N SER A 159 -12.38 -5.58 18.47
CA SER A 159 -13.02 -6.83 18.08
C SER A 159 -12.66 -7.22 16.64
N ARG A 160 -12.98 -8.45 16.29
CA ARG A 160 -12.76 -8.99 14.93
C ARG A 160 -14.04 -9.67 14.41
N PRO A 161 -14.28 -9.65 13.09
CA PRO A 161 -15.44 -10.31 12.52
C PRO A 161 -15.34 -11.83 12.67
N ALA A 162 -16.41 -12.47 13.10
CA ALA A 162 -16.56 -13.93 13.11
C ALA A 162 -17.04 -14.45 11.75
N THR A 163 -17.88 -13.67 11.08
CA THR A 163 -18.43 -13.99 9.74
C THR A 163 -18.40 -12.76 8.88
N VAL A 164 -18.03 -12.94 7.61
CA VAL A 164 -17.99 -11.86 6.62
C VAL A 164 -18.81 -12.26 5.41
N PHE A 165 -19.67 -11.36 4.95
CA PHE A 165 -20.33 -11.43 3.65
C PHE A 165 -20.03 -10.15 2.89
N ALA A 166 -19.66 -10.25 1.62
CA ALA A 166 -19.34 -9.10 0.81
C ALA A 166 -19.90 -9.24 -0.61
N MET A 167 -20.37 -8.13 -1.14
CA MET A 167 -20.69 -7.96 -2.57
C MET A 167 -19.96 -6.73 -3.08
N GLY A 168 -19.50 -6.77 -4.32
CA GLY A 168 -18.79 -5.65 -4.92
C GLY A 168 -18.80 -5.74 -6.44
N ASP A 169 -18.71 -4.57 -7.08
CA ASP A 169 -18.63 -4.48 -8.53
C ASP A 169 -17.75 -3.30 -8.94
N LEU A 170 -17.24 -3.34 -10.18
CA LEU A 170 -16.45 -2.28 -10.79
C LEU A 170 -17.35 -1.47 -11.73
N LEU A 171 -18.05 -0.46 -11.18
CA LEU A 171 -19.09 0.26 -11.91
C LEU A 171 -18.59 1.45 -12.74
N PHE A 172 -17.47 2.05 -12.38
CA PHE A 172 -16.97 3.27 -13.01
C PHE A 172 -15.61 3.11 -13.65
N TYR A 173 -14.62 2.61 -12.91
CA TYR A 173 -13.27 2.38 -13.42
C TYR A 173 -13.18 1.08 -14.22
N GLY A 174 -12.02 0.86 -14.82
CA GLY A 174 -11.76 -0.29 -15.68
C GLY A 174 -12.01 -0.01 -17.15
N ARG A 175 -11.35 -0.78 -18.00
CA ARG A 175 -11.36 -0.58 -19.47
C ARG A 175 -12.77 -0.64 -20.03
N ALA A 176 -13.52 -1.67 -19.73
CA ALA A 176 -14.87 -1.86 -20.29
C ALA A 176 -15.80 -0.69 -19.95
N ASN A 177 -15.79 -0.22 -18.71
CA ASN A 177 -16.59 0.92 -18.29
C ASN A 177 -16.11 2.23 -18.93
N ALA A 178 -14.81 2.40 -19.13
CA ALA A 178 -14.24 3.56 -19.80
C ALA A 178 -14.65 3.58 -21.28
N GLU A 179 -14.54 2.46 -21.99
CA GLU A 179 -14.96 2.31 -23.39
C GLU A 179 -16.46 2.55 -23.56
N ALA A 180 -17.28 2.05 -22.63
CA ALA A 180 -18.74 2.30 -22.64
C ALA A 180 -19.10 3.78 -22.47
N ARG A 181 -18.24 4.59 -21.84
CA ARG A 181 -18.35 6.04 -21.75
C ARG A 181 -17.69 6.81 -22.89
N GLY A 182 -17.21 6.12 -23.91
CA GLY A 182 -16.53 6.73 -25.06
C GLY A 182 -15.08 7.11 -24.83
N VAL A 183 -14.45 6.63 -23.74
CA VAL A 183 -13.01 6.82 -23.52
C VAL A 183 -12.24 5.84 -24.39
N THR A 184 -11.44 6.37 -25.30
CA THR A 184 -10.68 5.58 -26.28
C THR A 184 -9.17 5.70 -26.09
N LYS A 185 -8.72 6.62 -25.24
CA LYS A 185 -7.30 6.85 -24.97
C LYS A 185 -6.99 6.37 -23.55
N PHE A 186 -6.05 5.44 -23.46
CA PHE A 186 -5.57 4.89 -22.21
C PHE A 186 -4.09 5.25 -22.07
N TYR A 187 -3.72 5.72 -20.90
CA TYR A 187 -2.35 6.07 -20.56
C TYR A 187 -2.09 5.79 -19.09
N SER A 188 -0.86 5.51 -18.76
CA SER A 188 -0.41 5.48 -17.37
C SER A 188 -0.23 6.92 -16.87
N ARG A 189 0.10 7.08 -15.61
CA ARG A 189 0.46 8.34 -14.97
C ARG A 189 1.64 8.99 -15.71
N SER A 190 1.37 9.79 -16.71
CA SER A 190 2.43 10.44 -17.49
C SER A 190 2.20 11.94 -17.58
N HIS A 191 3.27 12.69 -17.36
CA HIS A 191 3.29 14.14 -17.49
C HIS A 191 3.68 14.52 -18.91
N GLY A 192 3.10 15.60 -19.42
CA GLY A 192 3.36 16.07 -20.76
C GLY A 192 2.92 15.11 -21.87
N SER A 193 2.18 14.06 -21.55
CA SER A 193 1.56 13.20 -22.53
C SER A 193 0.41 13.93 -23.21
N LYS A 194 0.41 13.94 -24.55
CA LYS A 194 -0.74 14.47 -25.31
C LYS A 194 -2.06 13.74 -24.97
N ASN A 195 -1.97 12.52 -24.46
CA ASN A 195 -3.16 11.77 -24.05
C ASN A 195 -3.76 12.29 -22.74
N ALA A 196 -2.98 12.96 -21.91
CA ALA A 196 -3.42 13.60 -20.68
C ALA A 196 -4.03 14.99 -20.91
N GLU A 197 -3.82 15.57 -22.10
CA GLU A 197 -4.37 16.87 -22.44
C GLU A 197 -5.90 16.82 -22.45
N GLY A 198 -6.51 17.70 -21.65
CA GLY A 198 -7.96 17.76 -21.47
C GLY A 198 -8.56 16.72 -20.53
N ASP A 199 -7.77 15.86 -19.90
CA ASP A 199 -8.24 14.94 -18.88
C ASP A 199 -8.26 15.63 -17.50
N PRO A 200 -9.46 15.85 -16.90
CA PRO A 200 -9.58 16.54 -15.59
C PRO A 200 -8.98 15.72 -14.43
N PHE A 201 -8.67 14.45 -14.65
CA PHE A 201 -8.07 13.56 -13.66
C PHE A 201 -6.59 13.28 -13.93
N ALA A 202 -5.99 13.98 -14.90
CA ALA A 202 -4.56 13.87 -15.12
C ALA A 202 -3.79 14.39 -13.89
N LEU A 203 -2.84 13.60 -13.43
CA LEU A 203 -1.97 14.00 -12.34
C LEU A 203 -0.68 14.57 -12.92
N ASP A 204 -0.47 15.86 -12.78
CA ASP A 204 0.79 16.49 -13.13
C ASP A 204 1.72 16.52 -11.91
N MET A 205 2.77 15.72 -11.96
CA MET A 205 3.81 15.69 -10.92
C MET A 205 5.07 16.45 -11.35
N SER A 206 5.06 17.12 -12.50
CA SER A 206 6.22 17.83 -13.03
C SER A 206 6.51 19.13 -12.26
N GLU A 207 5.53 19.66 -11.52
CA GLU A 207 5.68 20.86 -10.72
C GLU A 207 6.55 20.64 -9.47
N GLU A 208 6.67 19.39 -9.01
CA GLU A 208 7.44 19.01 -7.83
C GLU A 208 8.73 18.28 -8.26
N PRO A 209 9.92 18.94 -8.19
CA PRO A 209 11.17 18.37 -8.68
C PRO A 209 11.50 17.00 -8.06
N LEU A 210 11.26 16.82 -6.77
CA LEU A 210 11.50 15.57 -6.09
C LEU A 210 10.56 14.46 -6.57
N MET A 211 9.28 14.78 -6.75
CA MET A 211 8.28 13.83 -7.26
C MET A 211 8.58 13.45 -8.71
N ARG A 212 9.02 14.42 -9.51
CA ARG A 212 9.47 14.17 -10.88
C ARG A 212 10.63 13.17 -10.93
N GLU A 213 11.64 13.37 -10.09
CA GLU A 213 12.80 12.49 -10.07
C GLU A 213 12.48 11.09 -9.53
N LEU A 214 11.70 11.00 -8.46
CA LEU A 214 11.38 9.72 -7.82
C LEU A 214 10.35 8.89 -8.57
N TYR A 215 9.36 9.53 -9.20
CA TYR A 215 8.23 8.81 -9.78
C TYR A 215 8.23 8.80 -11.31
N LEU A 216 8.65 9.89 -11.97
CA LEU A 216 8.65 9.94 -13.42
C LEU A 216 9.77 9.14 -14.04
N ASN A 217 10.98 9.25 -13.49
CA ASN A 217 12.12 8.54 -14.05
C ASN A 217 11.92 7.02 -13.91
N ALA A 218 11.47 6.54 -12.74
CA ALA A 218 11.16 5.13 -12.53
C ALA A 218 10.04 4.61 -13.45
N GLU A 219 9.01 5.41 -13.72
CA GLU A 219 7.91 5.04 -14.61
C GLU A 219 8.32 5.01 -16.09
N HIS A 220 9.28 5.83 -16.49
CA HIS A 220 9.71 5.95 -17.89
C HIS A 220 10.89 5.06 -18.26
N GLU A 221 11.84 4.86 -17.37
CA GLU A 221 13.08 4.18 -17.69
C GLU A 221 12.97 2.65 -17.61
N ASP A 222 12.23 2.11 -16.66
CA ASP A 222 12.21 0.67 -16.41
C ASP A 222 11.12 -0.10 -17.14
N GLY A 223 10.20 0.56 -17.84
CA GLY A 223 9.04 -0.10 -18.44
C GLY A 223 8.12 -0.78 -17.43
N TYR A 224 8.41 -0.63 -16.15
CA TYR A 224 7.81 -1.37 -15.05
C TYR A 224 6.29 -1.20 -14.94
N TYR A 225 5.77 -0.07 -15.40
CA TYR A 225 4.36 0.24 -15.43
C TYR A 225 3.72 0.10 -16.81
N ARG A 226 4.49 -0.26 -17.85
CA ARG A 226 3.99 -0.35 -19.23
C ARG A 226 3.14 -1.58 -19.49
N ASP A 227 3.43 -2.68 -18.81
CA ASP A 227 2.86 -4.00 -19.10
C ASP A 227 1.85 -4.48 -18.05
N GLN A 228 1.33 -3.57 -17.22
CA GLN A 228 0.38 -3.88 -16.15
C GLN A 228 -1.02 -3.40 -16.46
#